data_59c8b065d3e098a106ab2e699cd8e1b4
#
_entry.id   59c8b065d3e098a106ab2e699cd8e1b4
#
_cell.length_a   1.000
_cell.length_b   1.000
_cell.length_c   1.000
_cell.angle_alpha   90.00
_cell.angle_beta   90.00
_cell.angle_gamma   90.00
#
_symmetry.space_group_name_H-M   'P 1'
#
loop_
_entity.id
_entity.type
_entity.pdbx_description
1 polymer ?
#
loop_
_entity_poly.entity_id
_entity_poly.type
_entity_poly.pdbx_seq_one_letter_code
_entity_poly.pdbx_strand_id
1 'polypeptide(L)'
;MSLFEDPSNIELSEEPVGPGATILRNFAISEETEILSGLSDVVSKTPFRHMITPGGFRMSVAMTNCGALGWVTDRTGYRYDPMDPESGLPWPPMPESFLTLASNAAAKAGFKEFVSDACLINRYDPGARRCIRTRTSEISTNLSSPCRWDSPPHSCSAASTGQTQQSA
;
A
#
# COMPACT_ATOMS: atom_id res chain seq x y z
N MET A 1 22.69 -28.50 19.94
CA MET A 1 22.27 -27.44 19.03
C MET A 1 20.75 -27.52 18.97
N SER A 2 20.06 -26.63 19.69
CA SER A 2 18.60 -26.62 19.72
C SER A 2 18.10 -25.96 18.42
N LEU A 3 17.31 -26.68 17.60
CA LEU A 3 16.76 -26.26 16.34
C LEU A 3 15.41 -25.55 16.49
N PHE A 4 15.00 -25.22 17.70
CA PHE A 4 13.77 -24.48 17.97
C PHE A 4 14.17 -23.21 18.70
N GLU A 5 14.22 -22.12 17.96
CA GLU A 5 14.23 -20.78 18.56
C GLU A 5 12.92 -20.61 19.33
N ASP A 6 13.04 -20.18 20.56
CA ASP A 6 11.91 -19.91 21.46
C ASP A 6 11.08 -18.76 20.85
N PRO A 7 9.79 -18.97 20.54
CA PRO A 7 8.95 -17.93 19.97
C PRO A 7 8.76 -16.71 20.90
N SER A 8 9.22 -16.77 22.13
CA SER A 8 9.16 -15.67 23.09
C SER A 8 10.27 -14.63 22.95
N ASN A 9 11.27 -14.84 22.07
CA ASN A 9 12.39 -13.92 21.86
C ASN A 9 12.34 -13.27 20.45
N ILE A 10 11.17 -12.77 20.05
CA ILE A 10 11.03 -12.01 18.81
C ILE A 10 11.50 -10.57 19.07
N GLU A 11 12.75 -10.28 18.78
CA GLU A 11 13.32 -8.94 18.89
C GLU A 11 12.71 -7.99 17.84
N LEU A 12 12.17 -6.86 18.33
CA LEU A 12 11.81 -5.74 17.49
C LEU A 12 13.09 -5.09 16.97
N SER A 13 13.25 -4.98 15.67
CA SER A 13 14.41 -4.31 15.09
C SER A 13 14.02 -3.30 14.00
N GLU A 14 14.82 -2.24 13.93
CA GLU A 14 14.67 -1.17 12.94
C GLU A 14 15.84 -1.27 11.95
N GLU A 15 15.52 -1.31 10.67
CA GLU A 15 16.51 -1.37 9.58
C GLU A 15 16.30 -0.18 8.65
N PRO A 16 17.16 0.85 8.72
CA PRO A 16 17.11 1.96 7.76
C PRO A 16 17.43 1.45 6.35
N VAL A 17 16.57 1.74 5.38
CA VAL A 17 16.77 1.35 3.97
C VAL A 17 17.07 2.55 3.07
N GLY A 18 16.93 3.76 3.58
CA GLY A 18 17.22 5.00 2.86
C GLY A 18 16.73 6.24 3.60
N PRO A 19 16.97 7.45 3.07
CA PRO A 19 16.44 8.67 3.65
C PRO A 19 14.92 8.63 3.77
N GLY A 20 14.38 8.74 4.99
CA GLY A 20 12.93 8.71 5.26
C GLY A 20 12.28 7.33 5.08
N ALA A 21 13.05 6.24 5.02
CA ALA A 21 12.54 4.88 4.87
C ALA A 21 13.22 3.91 5.84
N THR A 22 12.42 3.15 6.57
CA THR A 22 12.89 2.12 7.50
C THR A 22 12.00 0.89 7.46
N ILE A 23 12.56 -0.28 7.73
CA ILE A 23 11.83 -1.51 7.97
C ILE A 23 11.71 -1.71 9.48
N LEU A 24 10.49 -1.93 9.95
CA LEU A 24 10.21 -2.30 11.32
C LEU A 24 9.91 -3.80 11.37
N ARG A 25 10.93 -4.59 11.73
CA ARG A 25 10.77 -6.06 11.79
C ARG A 25 10.00 -6.47 13.02
N ASN A 26 9.13 -7.44 12.87
CA ASN A 26 8.31 -8.02 13.92
C ASN A 26 7.35 -7.03 14.62
N PHE A 27 7.20 -5.83 14.07
CA PHE A 27 6.50 -4.72 14.70
C PHE A 27 5.01 -4.98 14.92
N ALA A 28 4.36 -5.70 14.01
CA ALA A 28 2.92 -5.95 14.04
C ALA A 28 2.54 -7.33 14.65
N ILE A 29 3.51 -8.12 15.09
CA ILE A 29 3.23 -9.52 15.54
C ILE A 29 2.30 -9.57 16.75
N SER A 30 2.50 -8.68 17.73
CA SER A 30 1.64 -8.62 18.92
C SER A 30 0.20 -8.22 18.62
N GLU A 31 -0.05 -7.57 17.48
CA GLU A 31 -1.35 -7.03 17.08
C GLU A 31 -1.99 -7.85 15.93
N GLU A 32 -1.39 -9.00 15.57
CA GLU A 32 -1.83 -9.80 14.43
C GLU A 32 -3.31 -10.20 14.51
N THR A 33 -3.74 -10.65 15.68
CA THR A 33 -5.12 -11.11 15.89
C THR A 33 -6.14 -9.98 15.68
N GLU A 34 -5.86 -8.81 16.23
CA GLU A 34 -6.70 -7.61 16.11
C GLU A 34 -6.71 -7.08 14.68
N ILE A 35 -5.56 -7.14 14.00
CA ILE A 35 -5.44 -6.75 12.58
C ILE A 35 -6.26 -7.70 11.70
N LEU A 36 -6.15 -9.00 11.88
CA LEU A 36 -6.91 -10.00 11.11
C LEU A 36 -8.42 -9.91 11.40
N SER A 37 -8.81 -9.62 12.64
CA SER A 37 -10.21 -9.36 12.99
C SER A 37 -10.74 -8.11 12.28
N GLY A 38 -10.02 -7.00 12.34
CA GLY A 38 -10.36 -5.76 11.63
C GLY A 38 -10.43 -5.95 10.13
N LEU A 39 -9.53 -6.75 9.55
CA LEU A 39 -9.58 -7.12 8.13
C LEU A 39 -10.86 -7.88 7.78
N SER A 40 -11.25 -8.84 8.61
CA SER A 40 -12.49 -9.60 8.42
C SER A 40 -13.72 -8.70 8.42
N ASP A 41 -13.77 -7.72 9.34
CA ASP A 41 -14.86 -6.75 9.43
C ASP A 41 -14.95 -5.84 8.20
N VAL A 42 -13.80 -5.38 7.69
CA VAL A 42 -13.76 -4.59 6.44
C VAL A 42 -14.24 -5.42 5.26
N VAL A 43 -13.72 -6.63 5.10
CA VAL A 43 -14.06 -7.51 3.96
C VAL A 43 -15.52 -7.94 3.97
N SER A 44 -16.14 -8.07 5.16
CA SER A 44 -17.57 -8.37 5.27
C SER A 44 -18.47 -7.26 4.71
N LYS A 45 -18.02 -6.01 4.80
CA LYS A 45 -18.75 -4.81 4.32
C LYS A 45 -18.41 -4.45 2.88
N THR A 46 -17.13 -4.56 2.52
CA THR A 46 -16.59 -4.28 1.18
C THR A 46 -15.70 -5.44 0.73
N PRO A 47 -16.26 -6.45 0.04
CA PRO A 47 -15.52 -7.62 -0.40
C PRO A 47 -14.38 -7.27 -1.36
N PHE A 48 -13.33 -8.11 -1.36
CA PHE A 48 -12.25 -8.00 -2.32
C PHE A 48 -12.75 -8.09 -3.76
N ARG A 49 -12.29 -7.19 -4.60
CA ARG A 49 -12.61 -7.17 -6.03
C ARG A 49 -11.40 -6.82 -6.90
N HIS A 50 -11.46 -7.21 -8.16
CA HIS A 50 -10.45 -6.85 -9.14
C HIS A 50 -10.92 -5.61 -9.90
N MET A 51 -10.22 -4.51 -9.74
CA MET A 51 -10.51 -3.27 -10.46
C MET A 51 -10.05 -3.33 -11.91
N ILE A 52 -10.54 -2.39 -12.71
CA ILE A 52 -10.19 -2.23 -14.13
C ILE A 52 -9.23 -1.04 -14.27
N THR A 53 -8.15 -1.22 -14.99
CA THR A 53 -7.23 -0.12 -15.32
C THR A 53 -7.86 0.84 -16.35
N PRO A 54 -7.35 2.07 -16.52
CA PRO A 54 -7.81 2.99 -17.56
C PRO A 54 -7.77 2.39 -18.98
N GLY A 55 -6.82 1.49 -19.23
CA GLY A 55 -6.73 0.73 -20.49
C GLY A 55 -7.75 -0.41 -20.65
N GLY A 56 -8.65 -0.61 -19.69
CA GLY A 56 -9.69 -1.65 -19.73
C GLY A 56 -9.23 -3.04 -19.29
N PHE A 57 -8.01 -3.18 -18.76
CA PHE A 57 -7.49 -4.47 -18.29
C PHE A 57 -7.88 -4.73 -16.83
N ARG A 58 -8.33 -5.94 -16.54
CA ARG A 58 -8.60 -6.38 -15.17
C ARG A 58 -7.28 -6.56 -14.42
N MET A 59 -7.19 -5.96 -13.24
CA MET A 59 -6.02 -6.10 -12.37
C MET A 59 -5.95 -7.51 -11.79
N SER A 60 -4.73 -8.06 -11.68
CA SER A 60 -4.50 -9.40 -11.11
C SER A 60 -4.61 -9.43 -9.59
N VAL A 61 -4.48 -8.27 -8.95
CA VAL A 61 -4.60 -8.10 -7.49
C VAL A 61 -6.04 -7.82 -7.13
N ALA A 62 -6.56 -8.55 -6.15
CA ALA A 62 -7.87 -8.25 -5.56
C ALA A 62 -7.69 -7.21 -4.46
N MET A 63 -8.53 -6.18 -4.45
CA MET A 63 -8.39 -5.02 -3.57
C MET A 63 -9.69 -4.67 -2.87
N THR A 64 -9.56 -4.08 -1.69
CA THR A 64 -10.62 -3.37 -0.99
C THR A 64 -10.03 -2.18 -0.25
N ASN A 65 -10.88 -1.31 0.29
CA ASN A 65 -10.49 -0.11 1.00
C ASN A 65 -11.25 0.05 2.31
N CYS A 66 -10.68 0.82 3.22
CA CYS A 66 -11.37 1.39 4.38
C CYS A 66 -10.79 2.76 4.73
N GLY A 67 -11.54 3.59 5.46
CA GLY A 67 -11.17 4.95 5.82
C GLY A 67 -12.08 5.99 5.19
N ALA A 68 -11.71 7.26 5.30
CA ALA A 68 -12.46 8.37 4.72
C ALA A 68 -12.40 8.37 3.18
N LEU A 69 -11.31 7.85 2.63
CA LEU A 69 -11.07 7.74 1.19
C LEU A 69 -10.67 6.32 0.81
N GLY A 70 -11.00 5.89 -0.39
CA GLY A 70 -10.53 4.64 -0.98
C GLY A 70 -9.85 4.87 -2.32
N TRP A 71 -8.73 4.20 -2.55
CA TRP A 71 -8.10 4.20 -3.85
C TRP A 71 -8.87 3.34 -4.84
N VAL A 72 -9.24 3.93 -5.97
CA VAL A 72 -10.02 3.26 -7.01
C VAL A 72 -9.42 3.52 -8.38
N THR A 73 -9.68 2.59 -9.29
CA THR A 73 -9.35 2.73 -10.71
C THR A 73 -10.44 2.13 -11.58
N ASP A 74 -10.72 2.82 -12.67
CA ASP A 74 -11.62 2.41 -13.73
C ASP A 74 -11.17 3.04 -15.06
N ARG A 75 -12.02 3.02 -16.08
CA ARG A 75 -11.70 3.59 -17.38
C ARG A 75 -11.47 5.11 -17.37
N THR A 76 -11.93 5.79 -16.31
CA THR A 76 -11.75 7.24 -16.16
C THR A 76 -10.42 7.63 -15.52
N GLY A 77 -9.71 6.68 -14.88
CA GLY A 77 -8.40 6.91 -14.29
C GLY A 77 -8.23 6.35 -12.89
N TYR A 78 -7.14 6.77 -12.26
CA TYR A 78 -6.80 6.46 -10.87
C TYR A 78 -7.18 7.65 -9.99
N ARG A 79 -7.85 7.40 -8.85
CA ARG A 79 -8.25 8.46 -7.92
C ARG A 79 -8.47 7.94 -6.51
N TYR A 80 -8.47 8.85 -5.55
CA TYR A 80 -9.07 8.62 -4.25
C TYR A 80 -10.51 9.13 -4.28
N ASP A 81 -11.44 8.31 -3.80
CA ASP A 81 -12.87 8.58 -3.84
C ASP A 81 -13.47 8.29 -2.45
N PRO A 82 -14.29 9.19 -1.88
CA PRO A 82 -14.96 8.93 -0.61
C PRO A 82 -16.06 7.88 -0.70
N MET A 83 -16.51 7.58 -1.91
CA MET A 83 -17.57 6.60 -2.17
C MET A 83 -17.00 5.40 -2.92
N ASP A 84 -17.45 4.22 -2.56
CA ASP A 84 -17.20 3.03 -3.33
C ASP A 84 -18.00 3.07 -4.64
N PRO A 85 -17.36 3.10 -5.82
CA PRO A 85 -18.06 3.21 -7.09
C PRO A 85 -18.95 2.01 -7.43
N GLU A 86 -18.74 0.87 -6.78
CA GLU A 86 -19.55 -0.35 -7.03
C GLU A 86 -20.83 -0.35 -6.21
N SER A 87 -20.75 -0.04 -4.92
CA SER A 87 -21.91 -0.01 -4.02
C SER A 87 -22.59 1.36 -3.97
N GLY A 88 -21.90 2.44 -4.33
CA GLY A 88 -22.35 3.81 -4.14
C GLY A 88 -22.43 4.26 -2.68
N LEU A 89 -21.83 3.50 -1.76
CA LEU A 89 -21.81 3.80 -0.33
C LEU A 89 -20.43 4.31 0.09
N PRO A 90 -20.32 5.06 1.20
CA PRO A 90 -19.03 5.38 1.80
C PRO A 90 -18.25 4.10 2.15
N TRP A 91 -16.92 4.20 2.09
CA TRP A 91 -16.06 3.12 2.56
C TRP A 91 -16.29 2.84 4.05
N PRO A 92 -16.13 1.60 4.53
CA PRO A 92 -16.23 1.30 5.95
C PRO A 92 -15.16 2.08 6.71
N PRO A 93 -15.44 2.47 7.96
CA PRO A 93 -14.44 3.15 8.78
C PRO A 93 -13.22 2.27 8.96
N MET A 94 -12.04 2.90 9.06
CA MET A 94 -10.79 2.20 9.32
C MET A 94 -10.83 1.59 10.73
N PRO A 95 -10.54 0.29 10.89
CA PRO A 95 -10.45 -0.34 12.20
C PRO A 95 -9.44 0.36 13.12
N GLU A 96 -9.72 0.43 14.40
CA GLU A 96 -8.84 1.05 15.39
C GLU A 96 -7.45 0.41 15.41
N SER A 97 -7.37 -0.92 15.26
CA SER A 97 -6.11 -1.64 15.16
C SER A 97 -5.24 -1.16 13.99
N PHE A 98 -5.85 -0.80 12.84
CA PHE A 98 -5.12 -0.29 11.68
C PHE A 98 -4.61 1.13 11.93
N LEU A 99 -5.44 2.00 12.52
CA LEU A 99 -5.07 3.36 12.87
C LEU A 99 -3.91 3.37 13.87
N THR A 100 -4.02 2.57 14.92
CA THR A 100 -3.00 2.45 15.97
C THR A 100 -1.69 1.91 15.40
N LEU A 101 -1.73 0.83 14.62
CA LEU A 101 -0.55 0.27 13.98
C LEU A 101 0.13 1.30 13.07
N ALA A 102 -0.63 1.99 12.20
CA ALA A 102 -0.09 2.96 11.26
C ALA A 102 0.55 4.15 11.98
N SER A 103 -0.12 4.69 13.01
CA SER A 103 0.38 5.83 13.79
C SER A 103 1.63 5.44 14.59
N ASN A 104 1.64 4.26 15.21
CA ASN A 104 2.80 3.77 15.98
C ASN A 104 3.99 3.49 15.06
N ALA A 105 3.76 2.87 13.89
CA ALA A 105 4.81 2.60 12.91
C ALA A 105 5.39 3.91 12.36
N ALA A 106 4.55 4.89 12.03
CA ALA A 106 4.98 6.19 11.57
C ALA A 106 5.81 6.93 12.63
N ALA A 107 5.33 6.96 13.88
CA ALA A 107 6.06 7.56 15.00
C ALA A 107 7.43 6.91 15.22
N LYS A 108 7.49 5.58 15.12
CA LYS A 108 8.73 4.80 15.23
C LYS A 108 9.71 5.13 14.10
N ALA A 109 9.20 5.33 12.89
CA ALA A 109 9.98 5.77 11.73
C ALA A 109 10.34 7.26 11.74
N GLY A 110 10.00 8.01 12.80
CA GLY A 110 10.32 9.43 12.96
C GLY A 110 9.26 10.40 12.44
N PHE A 111 8.13 9.91 11.93
CA PHE A 111 7.01 10.73 11.46
C PHE A 111 5.99 10.93 12.58
N LYS A 112 6.15 12.00 13.33
CA LYS A 112 5.20 12.38 14.40
C LYS A 112 3.95 12.98 13.76
N GLU A 113 2.80 12.82 14.42
CA GLU A 113 1.50 13.39 13.99
C GLU A 113 0.94 12.79 12.68
N PHE A 114 1.37 11.60 12.29
CA PHE A 114 0.78 10.90 11.14
C PHE A 114 -0.65 10.45 11.48
N VAL A 115 -1.60 10.83 10.62
CA VAL A 115 -2.99 10.38 10.68
C VAL A 115 -3.35 9.77 9.34
N SER A 116 -3.80 8.50 9.37
CA SER A 116 -4.20 7.79 8.17
C SER A 116 -5.66 8.10 7.83
N ASP A 117 -5.93 8.52 6.60
CA ASP A 117 -7.27 8.80 6.06
C ASP A 117 -7.77 7.73 5.09
N ALA A 118 -6.87 6.92 4.56
CA ALA A 118 -7.14 5.86 3.60
C ALA A 118 -6.29 4.62 3.86
N CYS A 119 -6.88 3.45 3.70
CA CYS A 119 -6.18 2.18 3.73
C CYS A 119 -6.60 1.33 2.52
N LEU A 120 -5.66 1.09 1.60
CA LEU A 120 -5.82 0.15 0.49
C LEU A 120 -5.31 -1.22 0.92
N ILE A 121 -6.17 -2.22 0.84
CA ILE A 121 -5.88 -3.60 1.22
C ILE A 121 -5.79 -4.45 -0.05
N ASN A 122 -4.66 -5.10 -0.24
CA ASN A 122 -4.37 -5.94 -1.41
C ASN A 122 -4.33 -7.41 -1.02
N ARG A 123 -5.03 -8.26 -1.77
CA ARG A 123 -4.91 -9.71 -1.67
C ARG A 123 -4.24 -10.26 -2.93
N TYR A 124 -3.15 -10.97 -2.72
CA TYR A 124 -2.39 -11.64 -3.79
C TYR A 124 -2.70 -13.13 -3.76
N ASP A 125 -3.44 -13.62 -4.73
CA ASP A 125 -3.71 -15.04 -4.88
C ASP A 125 -2.45 -15.78 -5.37
N PRO A 126 -2.30 -17.09 -5.09
CA PRO A 126 -1.18 -17.88 -5.60
C PRO A 126 -1.08 -17.78 -7.13
N GLY A 127 0.11 -17.45 -7.63
CA GLY A 127 0.35 -17.23 -9.07
C GLY A 127 0.00 -15.83 -9.59
N ALA A 128 -0.58 -14.94 -8.77
CA ALA A 128 -0.77 -13.55 -9.16
C ALA A 128 0.58 -12.86 -9.42
N ARG A 129 0.68 -12.13 -10.54
CA ARG A 129 1.88 -11.35 -10.83
C ARG A 129 1.96 -10.18 -9.85
N ARG A 130 2.95 -10.20 -8.97
CA ARG A 130 3.26 -9.07 -8.08
C ARG A 130 3.88 -7.95 -8.91
N CYS A 131 3.12 -6.96 -9.25
CA CYS A 131 3.66 -5.74 -9.83
C CYS A 131 4.01 -4.75 -8.70
N ILE A 132 5.01 -5.11 -7.89
CA ILE A 132 5.63 -4.14 -6.98
C ILE A 132 6.92 -3.71 -7.69
N ARG A 133 6.81 -2.71 -8.53
CA ARG A 133 7.96 -1.93 -8.96
C ARG A 133 8.02 -0.70 -8.09
N THR A 134 8.58 -0.84 -6.89
CA THR A 134 9.01 0.30 -6.10
C THR A 134 10.17 0.95 -6.86
N ARG A 135 9.90 1.95 -7.66
CA ARG A 135 10.92 2.93 -8.01
C ARG A 135 11.16 3.74 -6.73
N THR A 136 12.24 3.43 -6.05
CA THR A 136 12.86 4.35 -5.10
C THR A 136 13.43 5.54 -5.88
N SER A 137 12.58 6.49 -6.23
CA SER A 137 13.01 7.81 -6.66
C SER A 137 11.96 8.80 -6.15
N GLU A 138 12.40 9.58 -5.19
CA GLU A 138 11.74 10.77 -4.65
C GLU A 138 10.48 10.50 -3.81
N ILE A 139 10.70 10.04 -2.58
CA ILE A 139 9.74 10.31 -1.51
C ILE A 139 9.85 11.81 -1.24
N SER A 140 8.92 12.57 -1.82
CA SER A 140 8.73 13.97 -1.49
C SER A 140 8.47 14.09 0.00
N THR A 141 9.28 14.87 0.71
CA THR A 141 9.21 15.13 2.15
C THR A 141 8.04 16.05 2.55
N ASN A 142 6.96 16.09 1.78
CA ASN A 142 5.77 16.87 2.05
C ASN A 142 4.58 15.97 2.39
N LEU A 143 4.60 15.41 3.62
CA LEU A 143 3.46 14.71 4.22
C LEU A 143 2.31 15.62 4.68
N SER A 144 2.38 16.93 4.40
CA SER A 144 1.35 17.91 4.78
C SER A 144 0.51 18.43 3.61
N SER A 145 0.65 17.85 2.42
CA SER A 145 -0.23 18.18 1.29
C SER A 145 -1.00 16.94 0.87
N PRO A 146 -2.32 17.03 0.62
CA PRO A 146 -3.05 15.94 -0.01
C PRO A 146 -2.34 15.61 -1.33
N CYS A 147 -2.00 14.33 -1.52
CA CYS A 147 -1.33 13.86 -2.72
C CYS A 147 -2.17 14.22 -3.95
N ARG A 148 -1.87 15.35 -4.56
CA ARG A 148 -2.41 15.75 -5.84
C ARG A 148 -1.66 14.97 -6.91
N TRP A 149 -2.27 13.91 -7.39
CA TRP A 149 -1.82 13.19 -8.58
C TRP A 149 -2.26 13.94 -9.85
N ASP A 150 -1.67 15.10 -10.13
CA ASP A 150 -1.95 15.90 -11.31
C ASP A 150 -1.03 15.57 -12.50
N SER A 151 -0.42 14.39 -12.53
CA SER A 151 0.36 13.99 -13.70
C SER A 151 -0.09 12.62 -14.20
N PRO A 152 -0.47 12.50 -15.50
CA PRO A 152 -0.75 11.21 -16.10
C PRO A 152 0.54 10.36 -16.06
N PRO A 153 0.44 9.05 -15.84
CA PRO A 153 1.60 8.17 -15.90
C PRO A 153 2.15 8.18 -17.32
N HIS A 154 3.32 8.80 -17.50
CA HIS A 154 4.04 8.66 -18.75
C HIS A 154 4.27 7.18 -19.02
N SER A 155 3.85 6.77 -20.21
CA SER A 155 4.03 5.45 -20.79
C SER A 155 5.40 4.86 -20.43
N CYS A 156 5.40 3.60 -19.95
CA CYS A 156 6.62 2.81 -19.86
C CYS A 156 7.14 2.55 -21.27
N SER A 157 7.90 3.47 -21.83
CA SER A 157 8.73 3.22 -23.01
C SER A 157 9.95 2.45 -22.54
N ALA A 158 10.12 1.25 -23.06
CA ALA A 158 11.35 0.50 -22.95
C ALA A 158 12.47 1.34 -23.58
N ALA A 159 13.48 1.71 -22.80
CA ALA A 159 14.70 2.32 -23.33
C ALA A 159 15.42 1.27 -24.17
N SER A 160 15.34 1.40 -25.48
CA SER A 160 16.23 0.71 -26.41
C SER A 160 17.62 1.33 -26.27
N THR A 161 18.60 0.49 -26.02
CA THR A 161 20.02 0.75 -26.06
C THR A 161 20.41 1.41 -27.38
N GLY A 162 20.80 2.68 -27.33
CA GLY A 162 21.40 3.36 -28.47
C GLY A 162 22.81 2.84 -28.73
N GLN A 163 23.02 2.23 -29.89
CA GLN A 163 24.33 1.97 -30.46
C GLN A 163 24.96 3.29 -30.89
N THR A 164 26.14 3.54 -30.35
CA THR A 164 27.04 4.60 -30.84
C THR A 164 27.62 4.15 -32.18
N GLN A 165 27.23 4.79 -33.29
CA GLN A 165 28.00 4.74 -34.52
C GLN A 165 29.06 5.83 -34.51
N GLN A 166 30.31 5.42 -34.48
CA GLN A 166 31.45 6.24 -34.89
C GLN A 166 31.51 6.21 -36.42
N SER A 167 31.49 7.36 -37.02
CA SER A 167 31.84 7.54 -38.45
C SER A 167 33.25 8.14 -38.56
N ALA A 168 34.00 7.56 -39.42
CA ALA A 168 35.30 8.02 -39.91
C ALA A 168 35.18 9.31 -40.72
#